data_3d93d0d8b6e04b84e80fd5925b669d81
#
_entry.id   3d93d0d8b6e04b84e80fd5925b669d81
#
_cell.length_a   1.000
_cell.length_b   1.000
_cell.length_c   1.000
_cell.angle_alpha   90.00
_cell.angle_beta   90.00
_cell.angle_gamma   90.00
#
_symmetry.space_group_name_H-M   'P 1'
#
loop_
_entity.id
_entity.type
_entity.pdbx_description
1 polymer ?
#
loop_
_entity_poly.entity_id
_entity_poly.type
_entity_poly.pdbx_seq_one_letter_code
_entity_poly.pdbx_strand_id
1 'polypeptide(L)'
;MKTPLPTPASGPAYPLAARLGAGVLTLLVFAAGTAAFDALAQQPPRAWLLPGAGLAVVAGSYYVLMRSVTTIDEHGIGQSGLIEKRVEWSELRSARVAGFGTARRLLVRTDRGKFRVFFGGTPRLAQAFVAIATAHPPGAAQADPR
;
A
#
# COMPACT_ATOMS: atom_id res chain seq x y z
N MET A 1 -31.84 2.39 4.47
CA MET A 1 -31.41 2.00 3.11
C MET A 1 -30.05 1.31 3.22
N LYS A 2 -29.91 0.04 2.80
CA LYS A 2 -28.62 -0.61 2.74
C LYS A 2 -27.80 0.05 1.64
N THR A 3 -26.72 0.72 2.00
CA THR A 3 -25.76 1.25 1.02
C THR A 3 -25.30 0.08 0.12
N PRO A 4 -25.36 0.20 -1.21
CA PRO A 4 -24.95 -0.87 -2.08
C PRO A 4 -23.48 -1.20 -1.77
N LEU A 5 -23.21 -2.48 -1.53
CA LEU A 5 -21.85 -2.95 -1.30
C LEU A 5 -21.01 -2.66 -2.55
N PRO A 6 -19.79 -2.17 -2.38
CA PRO A 6 -18.91 -1.91 -3.52
C PRO A 6 -18.66 -3.21 -4.27
N THR A 7 -18.60 -3.12 -5.59
CA THR A 7 -18.30 -4.26 -6.45
C THR A 7 -16.97 -4.89 -6.04
N PRO A 8 -16.91 -6.22 -5.85
CA PRO A 8 -15.68 -6.90 -5.49
C PRO A 8 -14.55 -6.56 -6.47
N ALA A 9 -13.43 -6.11 -5.94
CA ALA A 9 -12.27 -5.71 -6.72
C ALA A 9 -10.99 -6.18 -6.03
N SER A 10 -10.06 -6.69 -6.83
CA SER A 10 -8.74 -7.07 -6.35
C SER A 10 -7.69 -6.63 -7.36
N GLY A 11 -6.53 -6.25 -6.88
CA GLY A 11 -5.42 -5.86 -7.73
C GLY A 11 -4.18 -5.43 -6.95
N PRO A 12 -3.06 -5.22 -7.65
CA PRO A 12 -1.84 -4.74 -7.01
C PRO A 12 -2.10 -3.41 -6.29
N ALA A 13 -1.57 -3.31 -5.07
CA ALA A 13 -1.71 -2.12 -4.24
C ALA A 13 -0.97 -0.91 -4.84
N TYR A 14 0.13 -1.16 -5.58
CA TYR A 14 0.97 -0.12 -6.15
C TYR A 14 0.86 -0.08 -7.68
N PRO A 15 0.85 1.13 -8.30
CA PRO A 15 0.77 1.27 -9.74
C PRO A 15 2.01 0.70 -10.43
N LEU A 16 1.84 0.30 -11.71
CA LEU A 16 2.90 -0.30 -12.50
C LEU A 16 4.16 0.57 -12.55
N ALA A 17 4.00 1.89 -12.69
CA ALA A 17 5.12 2.83 -12.72
C ALA A 17 5.96 2.78 -11.44
N ALA A 18 5.34 2.71 -10.26
CA ALA A 18 6.06 2.58 -9.00
C ALA A 18 6.79 1.24 -8.89
N ARG A 19 6.18 0.15 -9.39
CA ARG A 19 6.79 -1.18 -9.40
C ARG A 19 7.98 -1.24 -10.36
N LEU A 20 7.86 -0.67 -11.56
CA LEU A 20 8.97 -0.57 -12.52
C LEU A 20 10.10 0.30 -11.97
N GLY A 21 9.77 1.47 -11.40
CA GLY A 21 10.77 2.34 -10.78
C GLY A 21 11.54 1.65 -9.65
N ALA A 22 10.84 0.89 -8.79
CA ALA A 22 11.48 0.10 -7.76
C ALA A 22 12.38 -1.01 -8.34
N GLY A 23 11.96 -1.65 -9.45
CA GLY A 23 12.78 -2.63 -10.15
C GLY A 23 14.07 -2.01 -10.71
N VAL A 24 13.97 -0.89 -11.39
CA VAL A 24 15.13 -0.15 -11.92
C VAL A 24 16.06 0.26 -10.79
N LEU A 25 15.54 0.83 -9.71
CA LEU A 25 16.34 1.22 -8.55
C LEU A 25 17.07 0.01 -7.94
N THR A 26 16.38 -1.12 -7.81
CA THR A 26 16.99 -2.36 -7.28
C THR A 26 18.13 -2.83 -8.17
N LEU A 27 17.96 -2.81 -9.50
CA LEU A 27 19.01 -3.16 -10.46
C LEU A 27 20.21 -2.20 -10.38
N LEU A 28 19.97 -0.90 -10.25
CA LEU A 28 21.03 0.11 -10.11
C LEU A 28 21.83 -0.11 -8.80
N VAL A 29 21.16 -0.38 -7.70
CA VAL A 29 21.80 -0.66 -6.41
C VAL A 29 22.63 -1.96 -6.51
N PHE A 30 22.10 -2.98 -7.18
CA PHE A 30 22.83 -4.22 -7.39
C PHE A 30 24.06 -4.02 -8.28
N ALA A 31 23.92 -3.29 -9.39
CA ALA A 31 25.02 -2.97 -10.28
C ALA A 31 26.12 -2.15 -9.58
N ALA A 32 25.73 -1.16 -8.76
CA ALA A 32 26.68 -0.39 -7.96
C ALA A 32 27.40 -1.26 -6.92
N GLY A 33 26.67 -2.20 -6.29
CA GLY A 33 27.23 -3.15 -5.35
C GLY A 33 28.27 -4.09 -6.00
N THR A 34 27.98 -4.59 -7.20
CA THR A 34 28.92 -5.43 -7.94
C THR A 34 30.18 -4.66 -8.37
N ALA A 35 30.03 -3.40 -8.79
CA ALA A 35 31.16 -2.54 -9.16
C ALA A 35 32.05 -2.21 -7.95
N ALA A 36 31.47 -2.13 -6.75
CA ALA A 36 32.22 -1.85 -5.52
C ALA A 36 32.77 -3.12 -4.83
N PHE A 37 32.46 -4.30 -5.36
CA PHE A 37 32.75 -5.58 -4.69
C PHE A 37 34.24 -5.78 -4.40
N ASP A 38 35.10 -5.51 -5.37
CA ASP A 38 36.56 -5.68 -5.22
C ASP A 38 37.14 -4.77 -4.14
N ALA A 39 36.68 -3.54 -4.08
CA ALA A 39 37.07 -2.58 -3.04
C ALA A 39 36.57 -3.01 -1.65
N LEU A 40 35.36 -3.54 -1.55
CA LEU A 40 34.80 -4.06 -0.31
C LEU A 40 35.47 -5.37 0.13
N ALA A 41 35.87 -6.25 -0.81
CA ALA A 41 36.47 -7.51 -0.52
C ALA A 41 37.81 -7.37 0.24
N GLN A 42 38.49 -6.23 0.09
CA GLN A 42 39.72 -5.91 0.79
C GLN A 42 39.51 -5.30 2.18
N GLN A 43 38.24 -5.01 2.54
CA GLN A 43 37.89 -4.41 3.83
C GLN A 43 37.61 -5.47 4.90
N PRO A 44 37.75 -5.13 6.19
CA PRO A 44 37.38 -6.03 7.28
C PRO A 44 35.89 -6.40 7.24
N PRO A 45 35.51 -7.58 7.76
CA PRO A 45 34.11 -8.07 7.69
C PRO A 45 33.04 -7.09 8.19
N ARG A 46 33.39 -6.24 9.15
CA ARG A 46 32.49 -5.18 9.66
C ARG A 46 32.07 -4.15 8.60
N ALA A 47 32.91 -3.93 7.59
CA ALA A 47 32.60 -2.98 6.51
C ALA A 47 31.44 -3.47 5.62
N TRP A 48 31.15 -4.76 5.62
CA TRP A 48 30.06 -5.37 4.87
C TRP A 48 28.67 -5.19 5.51
N LEU A 49 28.62 -4.84 6.80
CA LEU A 49 27.36 -4.72 7.53
C LEU A 49 26.45 -3.63 6.94
N LEU A 50 26.98 -2.46 6.64
CA LEU A 50 26.19 -1.35 6.13
C LEU A 50 25.68 -1.58 4.69
N PRO A 51 26.53 -1.96 3.72
CA PRO A 51 26.08 -2.33 2.38
C PRO A 51 25.11 -3.51 2.37
N GLY A 52 25.37 -4.54 3.18
CA GLY A 52 24.49 -5.70 3.31
C GLY A 52 23.11 -5.33 3.88
N ALA A 53 23.08 -4.53 4.92
CA ALA A 53 21.81 -4.00 5.47
C ALA A 53 21.05 -3.16 4.44
N GLY A 54 21.74 -2.28 3.71
CA GLY A 54 21.16 -1.46 2.66
C GLY A 54 20.54 -2.30 1.55
N LEU A 55 21.26 -3.32 1.08
CA LEU A 55 20.76 -4.26 0.08
C LEU A 55 19.53 -5.04 0.57
N ALA A 56 19.55 -5.50 1.82
CA ALA A 56 18.42 -6.22 2.42
C ALA A 56 17.17 -5.33 2.50
N VAL A 57 17.31 -4.04 2.86
CA VAL A 57 16.21 -3.08 2.89
C VAL A 57 15.64 -2.85 1.48
N VAL A 58 16.49 -2.66 0.47
CA VAL A 58 16.05 -2.45 -0.92
C VAL A 58 15.33 -3.68 -1.44
N ALA A 59 15.91 -4.88 -1.26
CA ALA A 59 15.31 -6.13 -1.71
C ALA A 59 13.99 -6.42 -0.98
N GLY A 60 13.92 -6.20 0.34
CA GLY A 60 12.70 -6.34 1.12
C GLY A 60 11.61 -5.37 0.69
N SER A 61 11.95 -4.11 0.44
CA SER A 61 11.02 -3.10 -0.07
C SER A 61 10.47 -3.49 -1.45
N TYR A 62 11.33 -3.93 -2.35
CA TYR A 62 10.94 -4.43 -3.68
C TYR A 62 9.97 -5.61 -3.57
N TYR A 63 10.29 -6.59 -2.72
CA TYR A 63 9.44 -7.75 -2.47
C TYR A 63 8.04 -7.34 -2.00
N VAL A 64 7.96 -6.43 -1.03
CA VAL A 64 6.69 -5.91 -0.50
C VAL A 64 5.89 -5.19 -1.58
N LEU A 65 6.53 -4.33 -2.39
CA LEU A 65 5.84 -3.64 -3.49
C LEU A 65 5.26 -4.62 -4.52
N MET A 66 6.01 -5.69 -4.84
CA MET A 66 5.56 -6.68 -5.83
C MET A 66 4.43 -7.57 -5.32
N ARG A 67 4.46 -7.91 -4.03
CA ARG A 67 3.52 -8.85 -3.41
C ARG A 67 2.27 -8.20 -2.82
N SER A 68 2.27 -6.89 -2.61
CA SER A 68 1.14 -6.20 -2.01
C SER A 68 -0.06 -6.17 -2.94
N VAL A 69 -1.17 -6.74 -2.47
CA VAL A 69 -2.46 -6.80 -3.16
C VAL A 69 -3.51 -6.16 -2.28
N THR A 70 -4.34 -5.30 -2.87
CA THR A 70 -5.54 -4.76 -2.22
C THR A 70 -6.75 -5.53 -2.72
N THR A 71 -7.57 -6.01 -1.79
CA THR A 71 -8.79 -6.77 -2.07
C THR A 71 -9.97 -6.08 -1.40
N ILE A 72 -11.05 -5.91 -2.16
CA ILE A 72 -12.34 -5.44 -1.69
C ILE A 72 -13.31 -6.59 -1.87
N ASP A 73 -13.91 -7.05 -0.79
CA ASP A 73 -14.86 -8.15 -0.77
C ASP A 73 -16.16 -7.77 -0.05
N GLU A 74 -17.06 -8.73 0.11
CA GLU A 74 -18.35 -8.56 0.79
C GLU A 74 -18.20 -8.21 2.27
N HIS A 75 -17.08 -8.52 2.89
CA HIS A 75 -16.83 -8.36 4.31
C HIS A 75 -16.06 -7.09 4.63
N GLY A 76 -15.28 -6.58 3.67
CA GLY A 76 -14.47 -5.39 3.94
C GLY A 76 -13.41 -5.10 2.88
N ILE A 77 -12.44 -4.33 3.29
CA ILE A 77 -11.26 -4.02 2.50
C ILE A 77 -10.01 -4.57 3.20
N GLY A 78 -9.19 -5.30 2.46
CA GLY A 78 -7.93 -5.87 2.91
C GLY A 78 -6.76 -5.45 2.02
N GLN A 79 -5.58 -5.37 2.59
CA GLN A 79 -4.34 -5.21 1.86
C GLN A 79 -3.28 -6.14 2.44
N SER A 80 -2.76 -7.02 1.60
CA SER A 80 -1.59 -7.82 1.91
C SER A 80 -0.30 -7.00 1.73
N GLY A 81 0.75 -7.36 2.44
CA GLY A 81 2.04 -6.69 2.39
C GLY A 81 2.93 -7.17 3.54
N LEU A 82 3.81 -6.31 4.04
CA LEU A 82 4.62 -6.61 5.22
C LEU A 82 3.75 -6.83 6.47
N ILE A 83 2.68 -6.05 6.57
CA ILE A 83 1.67 -6.18 7.62
C ILE A 83 0.32 -6.26 6.90
N GLU A 84 -0.40 -7.35 7.14
CA GLU A 84 -1.75 -7.49 6.63
C GLU A 84 -2.67 -6.49 7.35
N LYS A 85 -3.45 -5.76 6.54
CA LYS A 85 -4.42 -4.78 7.03
C LYS A 85 -5.79 -5.19 6.53
N ARG A 86 -6.75 -5.29 7.42
CA ARG A 86 -8.15 -5.52 7.09
C ARG A 86 -9.03 -4.57 7.88
N VAL A 87 -10.09 -4.08 7.25
CA VAL A 87 -11.14 -3.29 7.86
C VAL A 87 -12.47 -3.84 7.36
N GLU A 88 -13.33 -4.27 8.26
CA GLU A 88 -14.67 -4.73 7.96
C GLU A 88 -15.59 -3.54 7.68
N TRP A 89 -16.61 -3.76 6.83
CA TRP A 89 -17.59 -2.71 6.53
C TRP A 89 -18.33 -2.25 7.78
N SER A 90 -18.55 -3.13 8.75
CA SER A 90 -19.16 -2.83 10.05
C SER A 90 -18.33 -1.86 10.91
N GLU A 91 -17.00 -1.87 10.75
CA GLU A 91 -16.10 -0.99 11.48
C GLU A 91 -15.81 0.32 10.75
N LEU A 92 -16.24 0.44 9.48
CA LEU A 92 -15.97 1.60 8.63
C LEU A 92 -16.85 2.78 9.02
N ARG A 93 -16.26 3.81 9.62
CA ARG A 93 -16.97 5.03 10.00
C ARG A 93 -16.95 6.10 8.92
N SER A 94 -15.80 6.34 8.32
CA SER A 94 -15.66 7.29 7.23
C SER A 94 -14.50 6.91 6.32
N ALA A 95 -14.62 7.30 5.06
CA ALA A 95 -13.59 7.05 4.05
C ALA A 95 -13.33 8.31 3.23
N ARG A 96 -12.08 8.53 2.85
CA ARG A 96 -11.66 9.64 1.98
C ARG A 96 -10.63 9.15 0.97
N VAL A 97 -10.79 9.57 -0.27
CA VAL A 97 -9.80 9.33 -1.33
C VAL A 97 -8.79 10.46 -1.33
N ALA A 98 -7.51 10.11 -1.41
CA ALA A 98 -6.40 11.03 -1.62
C ALA A 98 -5.52 10.54 -2.78
N GLY A 99 -4.85 11.48 -3.48
CA GLY A 99 -3.99 11.20 -4.63
C GLY A 99 -4.69 11.30 -5.97
N PHE A 100 -3.92 11.12 -7.05
CA PHE A 100 -4.36 11.31 -8.43
C PHE A 100 -4.14 10.05 -9.26
N GLY A 101 -4.95 9.89 -10.31
CA GLY A 101 -4.82 8.81 -11.29
C GLY A 101 -4.90 7.42 -10.65
N THR A 102 -3.93 6.56 -10.99
CA THR A 102 -3.80 5.19 -10.48
C THR A 102 -3.05 5.11 -9.14
N ALA A 103 -2.51 6.22 -8.62
CA ALA A 103 -1.84 6.28 -7.32
C ALA A 103 -2.80 6.74 -6.20
N ARG A 104 -4.08 6.41 -6.32
CA ARG A 104 -5.09 6.77 -5.32
C ARG A 104 -4.92 5.95 -4.05
N ARG A 105 -5.15 6.62 -2.94
CA ARG A 105 -5.14 6.03 -1.60
C ARG A 105 -6.49 6.21 -0.97
N LEU A 106 -6.99 5.17 -0.32
CA LEU A 106 -8.19 5.25 0.50
C LEU A 106 -7.78 5.40 1.97
N LEU A 107 -8.12 6.53 2.55
CA LEU A 107 -7.96 6.77 3.97
C LEU A 107 -9.26 6.38 4.66
N VAL A 108 -9.18 5.40 5.54
CA VAL A 108 -10.31 4.86 6.28
C VAL A 108 -10.16 5.20 7.75
N ARG A 109 -11.23 5.68 8.34
CA ARG A 109 -11.35 5.83 9.80
C ARG A 109 -12.33 4.80 10.32
N THR A 110 -11.91 4.00 11.29
CA THR A 110 -12.76 3.02 11.94
C THR A 110 -13.52 3.64 13.12
N ASP A 111 -14.56 2.98 13.59
CA ASP A 111 -15.34 3.32 14.78
C ASP A 111 -14.48 3.48 16.04
N ARG A 112 -13.40 2.66 16.15
CA ARG A 112 -12.40 2.75 17.23
C ARG A 112 -11.40 3.89 17.07
N GLY A 113 -11.61 4.81 16.13
CA GLY A 113 -10.74 5.95 15.88
C GLY A 113 -9.42 5.63 15.20
N LYS A 114 -9.18 4.37 14.77
CA LYS A 114 -7.96 3.99 14.04
C LYS A 114 -8.02 4.46 12.60
N PHE A 115 -6.90 4.99 12.13
CA PHE A 115 -6.71 5.33 10.72
C PHE A 115 -5.98 4.21 9.98
N ARG A 116 -6.50 3.88 8.81
CA ARG A 116 -5.89 2.92 7.89
C ARG A 116 -5.79 3.53 6.50
N VAL A 117 -4.67 3.26 5.84
CA VAL A 117 -4.44 3.71 4.46
C VAL A 117 -4.29 2.50 3.57
N PHE A 118 -5.13 2.43 2.53
CA PHE A 118 -5.09 1.41 1.50
C PHE A 118 -4.63 2.02 0.19
N PHE A 119 -3.83 1.28 -0.55
CA PHE A 119 -3.27 1.72 -1.82
C PHE A 119 -4.00 1.03 -2.96
N GLY A 120 -4.31 1.77 -4.02
CA GLY A 120 -4.94 1.24 -5.22
C GLY A 120 -4.05 1.49 -6.43
N GLY A 121 -3.42 0.43 -6.95
CA GLY A 121 -2.52 0.50 -8.10
C GLY A 121 -3.20 0.31 -9.45
N THR A 122 -4.52 0.10 -9.48
CA THR A 122 -5.29 -0.13 -10.71
C THR A 122 -6.45 0.84 -10.84
N PRO A 123 -6.92 1.14 -12.08
CA PRO A 123 -8.11 1.97 -12.30
C PRO A 123 -9.37 1.41 -11.63
N ARG A 124 -9.53 0.08 -11.60
CA ARG A 124 -10.65 -0.59 -10.93
C ARG A 124 -10.68 -0.30 -9.43
N LEU A 125 -9.54 -0.45 -8.76
CA LEU A 125 -9.42 -0.10 -7.33
C LEU A 125 -9.65 1.38 -7.09
N ALA A 126 -9.13 2.25 -7.97
CA ALA A 126 -9.34 3.69 -7.89
C ALA A 126 -10.83 4.08 -7.97
N GLN A 127 -11.60 3.43 -8.85
CA GLN A 127 -13.05 3.61 -8.95
C GLN A 127 -13.78 3.08 -7.71
N ALA A 128 -13.42 1.90 -7.24
CA ALA A 128 -13.98 1.32 -6.03
C ALA A 128 -13.72 2.21 -4.80
N PHE A 129 -12.53 2.80 -4.68
CA PHE A 129 -12.21 3.74 -3.61
C PHE A 129 -13.10 4.99 -3.64
N VAL A 130 -13.38 5.53 -4.83
CA VAL A 130 -14.31 6.66 -4.97
C VAL A 130 -15.71 6.27 -4.53
N ALA A 131 -16.18 5.09 -4.95
CA ALA A 131 -17.50 4.59 -4.54
C ALA A 131 -17.61 4.43 -3.02
N ILE A 132 -16.59 3.84 -2.37
CA ILE A 132 -16.52 3.68 -0.91
C ILE A 132 -16.53 5.05 -0.20
N ALA A 133 -15.73 6.01 -0.67
CA ALA A 133 -15.64 7.33 -0.08
C ALA A 133 -16.96 8.14 -0.24
N THR A 134 -17.65 7.94 -1.36
CA THR A 134 -18.97 8.56 -1.60
C THR A 134 -20.04 7.96 -0.69
N ALA A 135 -19.96 6.65 -0.43
CA ALA A 135 -20.90 5.97 0.47
C ALA A 135 -20.66 6.30 1.96
N HIS A 136 -19.41 6.65 2.33
CA HIS A 136 -19.01 6.92 3.72
C HIS A 136 -18.26 8.26 3.83
N PRO A 137 -18.93 9.41 3.57
CA PRO A 137 -18.25 10.71 3.55
C PRO A 137 -17.74 11.10 4.94
N PRO A 138 -16.61 11.81 5.01
CA PRO A 138 -16.13 12.38 6.26
C PRO A 138 -17.12 13.43 6.74
N GLY A 139 -17.69 13.24 7.92
CA GLY A 139 -18.70 14.13 8.49
C GLY A 139 -20.09 13.52 8.70
N ALA A 140 -20.44 12.45 8.00
CA ALA A 140 -21.70 11.74 8.24
C ALA A 140 -21.81 11.16 9.66
N ALA A 141 -20.68 10.97 10.33
CA ALA A 141 -20.60 10.45 11.69
C ALA A 141 -20.71 11.52 12.79
N GLN A 142 -20.75 12.80 12.42
CA GLN A 142 -20.95 13.92 13.38
C GLN A 142 -22.42 14.36 13.50
N ALA A 143 -23.31 13.75 12.73
CA ALA A 143 -24.71 14.12 12.68
C ALA A 143 -25.62 13.28 13.60
N ASP A 144 -25.06 12.54 14.57
CA ASP A 144 -25.86 11.90 15.62
C ASP A 144 -25.60 12.58 16.98
N PRO A 145 -26.34 13.64 17.31
CA PRO A 145 -26.38 14.24 18.64
C PRO A 145 -27.33 13.43 19.51
N ARG A 146 -26.85 12.53 20.30
CA ARG A 146 -27.55 12.05 21.50
C ARG A 146 -26.64 12.15 22.70
#